data_591a2d68c99f4166976bc43666fe8be1
#
_entry.id   591a2d68c99f4166976bc43666fe8be1
#
_cell.length_a   1.000
_cell.length_b   1.000
_cell.length_c   1.000
_cell.angle_alpha   90.00
_cell.angle_beta   90.00
_cell.angle_gamma   90.00
#
_symmetry.space_group_name_H-M   'P 1'
#
loop_
_entity.id
_entity.type
_entity.pdbx_description
1 polymer ?
#
loop_
_entity_poly.entity_id
_entity_poly.type
_entity_poly.pdbx_seq_one_letter_code
_entity_poly.pdbx_strand_id
1 'polypeptide(L)' 'MKIGEVLTYNGRTYVLLGLEPMSVPDRKADLRDIDSDEIVSVPCAVLAQSSEGLNEHP' A
#
# COMPACT_ATOMS: atom_id res chain seq x y z
N MET A 1 3.75 7.65 -2.95
CA MET A 1 4.01 6.20 -2.98
C MET A 1 4.78 5.84 -4.22
N LYS A 2 5.79 5.03 -4.07
CA LYS A 2 6.60 4.61 -5.19
C LYS A 2 6.66 3.10 -5.27
N ILE A 3 6.70 2.57 -6.49
CA ILE A 3 6.87 1.13 -6.70
C ILE A 3 8.16 0.70 -6.01
N GLY A 4 8.08 -0.40 -5.26
CA GLY A 4 9.22 -0.91 -4.51
C GLY A 4 9.33 -0.35 -3.10
N GLU A 5 8.48 0.58 -2.76
CA GLU A 5 8.49 1.17 -1.43
C GLU A 5 7.98 0.16 -0.41
N VAL A 6 8.62 0.14 0.77
CA VAL A 6 8.20 -0.74 1.85
C VAL A 6 7.27 0.04 2.76
N LEU A 7 6.16 -0.58 3.12
CA LEU A 7 5.19 0.09 3.98
C LEU A 7 4.56 -0.90 4.95
N THR A 8 3.99 -0.37 6.02
CA THR A 8 3.31 -1.16 7.02
C THR A 8 1.81 -0.94 6.91
N TYR A 9 1.07 -2.03 6.85
CA TYR A 9 -0.37 -1.96 6.76
C TYR A 9 -0.95 -3.14 7.54
N ASN A 10 -1.89 -2.84 8.40
CA ASN A 10 -2.60 -3.88 9.18
C ASN A 10 -1.65 -4.75 9.98
N GLY A 11 -0.59 -4.14 10.50
CA GLY A 11 0.37 -4.86 11.33
C GLY A 11 1.37 -5.71 10.56
N ARG A 12 1.38 -5.62 9.23
CA ARG A 12 2.28 -6.39 8.40
C ARG A 12 3.09 -5.47 7.51
N THR A 13 4.20 -5.97 7.04
CA THR A 13 5.09 -5.21 6.17
C THR A 13 4.95 -5.69 4.74
N TYR A 14 4.79 -4.74 3.83
CA TYR A 14 4.56 -5.04 2.42
C TYR A 14 5.49 -4.23 1.55
N VAL A 15 5.67 -4.71 0.32
CA VAL A 15 6.34 -3.97 -0.73
C VAL A 15 5.31 -3.57 -1.76
N LEU A 16 5.33 -2.31 -2.17
CA LEU A 16 4.40 -1.83 -3.19
C LEU A 16 4.84 -2.32 -4.55
N LEU A 17 3.98 -3.10 -5.20
CA LEU A 17 4.26 -3.66 -6.50
C LEU A 17 3.71 -2.83 -7.63
N GLY A 18 2.56 -2.22 -7.42
CA GLY A 18 1.94 -1.44 -8.47
C GLY A 18 0.80 -0.58 -7.95
N LEU A 19 0.43 0.40 -8.74
CA LEU A 19 -0.66 1.32 -8.43
C LEU A 19 -1.51 1.50 -9.65
N GLU A 20 -2.83 1.52 -9.47
CA GLU A 20 -3.70 1.88 -10.57
C GLU A 20 -3.59 3.39 -10.84
N PRO A 21 -3.87 3.82 -12.06
CA PRO A 21 -3.78 5.25 -12.40
C PRO A 21 -4.70 6.11 -11.54
N MET A 22 -4.32 7.35 -11.38
CA MET A 22 -5.12 8.29 -10.60
C MET A 22 -6.51 8.48 -11.18
N SER A 23 -6.67 8.26 -12.47
CA SER A 23 -7.96 8.43 -13.12
C SER A 23 -8.95 7.32 -12.80
N VAL A 24 -8.49 6.24 -12.20
CA VAL A 24 -9.37 5.11 -11.85
C VAL A 24 -10.07 5.43 -10.55
N PRO A 25 -11.42 5.40 -10.51
CA PRO A 25 -12.13 5.56 -9.25
C PRO A 25 -11.79 4.41 -8.31
N ASP A 26 -11.64 4.70 -7.04
CA ASP A 26 -11.31 3.69 -6.05
C ASP A 26 -10.08 2.89 -6.44
N ARG A 27 -9.06 3.60 -6.91
CA ARG A 27 -7.85 2.94 -7.36
C ARG A 27 -7.22 2.13 -6.22
N LYS A 28 -6.56 1.05 -6.60
CA LYS A 28 -5.97 0.12 -5.65
C LYS A 28 -4.48 0.01 -5.83
N ALA A 29 -3.83 -0.41 -4.77
CA ALA A 29 -2.40 -0.70 -4.78
C ALA A 29 -2.20 -2.20 -4.64
N ASP A 30 -1.25 -2.75 -5.38
CA ASP A 30 -0.89 -4.15 -5.24
C ASP A 30 0.31 -4.23 -4.32
N LEU A 31 0.18 -5.04 -3.28
CA LEU A 31 1.19 -5.17 -2.25
C LEU A 31 1.61 -6.62 -2.11
N ARG A 32 2.89 -6.84 -1.84
CA ARG A 32 3.38 -8.18 -1.54
C ARG A 32 3.83 -8.22 -0.09
N ASP A 33 3.30 -9.17 0.67
CA ASP A 33 3.70 -9.41 2.05
C ASP A 33 5.11 -9.98 2.04
N ILE A 34 6.04 -9.32 2.72
CA ILE A 34 7.43 -9.76 2.67
C ILE A 34 7.66 -11.05 3.44
N ASP A 35 6.75 -11.40 4.33
CA ASP A 35 6.89 -12.63 5.11
C ASP A 35 6.28 -13.83 4.42
N SER A 36 5.09 -13.68 3.88
CA SER A 36 4.37 -14.79 3.27
C SER A 36 4.46 -14.81 1.76
N ASP A 37 4.93 -13.73 1.16
CA ASP A 37 5.03 -13.59 -0.28
C ASP A 37 3.67 -13.52 -0.97
N GLU A 38 2.62 -13.32 -0.21
CA GLU A 38 1.28 -13.19 -0.76
C GLU A 38 1.07 -11.80 -1.33
N ILE A 39 0.30 -11.74 -2.41
CA ILE A 39 -0.01 -10.47 -3.05
C ILE A 39 -1.46 -10.13 -2.75
N VAL A 40 -1.68 -8.90 -2.29
CA VAL A 40 -3.01 -8.40 -1.97
C VAL A 40 -3.23 -7.08 -2.67
N SER A 41 -4.48 -6.78 -2.99
CA SER A 41 -4.86 -5.48 -3.54
C SER A 41 -5.62 -4.72 -2.48
N VAL A 42 -5.20 -3.50 -2.20
CA VAL A 42 -5.82 -2.69 -1.15
C VAL A 42 -6.17 -1.34 -1.75
N PRO A 43 -7.39 -0.83 -1.50
CA PRO A 43 -7.73 0.50 -1.98
C PRO A 43 -6.78 1.54 -1.43
N CYS A 44 -6.36 2.45 -2.29
CA CYS A 44 -5.40 3.47 -1.88
C CYS A 44 -5.93 4.34 -0.75
N ALA A 45 -7.24 4.58 -0.73
CA ALA A 45 -7.83 5.38 0.34
C ALA A 45 -7.68 4.68 1.69
N VAL A 46 -7.82 3.36 1.70
CA VAL A 46 -7.66 2.58 2.92
C VAL A 46 -6.21 2.59 3.37
N LEU A 47 -5.30 2.46 2.44
CA LEU A 47 -3.88 2.52 2.75
C LEU A 47 -3.50 3.85 3.36
N ALA A 48 -4.00 4.94 2.79
CA ALA A 48 -3.67 6.27 3.28
C ALA A 48 -4.16 6.47 4.71
N GLN A 49 -5.27 5.85 5.06
CA GLN A 49 -5.80 5.98 6.41
C GLN A 49 -5.09 5.11 7.41
N SER A 50 -4.63 3.94 6.97
CA SER A 50 -4.10 2.94 7.89
C SER A 50 -2.61 2.93 8.01
N SER A 51 -1.92 3.45 7.02
CA SER A 51 -0.46 3.37 7.01
C SER A 51 0.10 4.42 7.93
N GLU A 52 0.78 3.96 8.96
CA GLU A 52 1.31 4.85 9.93
C GLU A 52 2.48 5.64 9.43
N GLY A 53 3.22 5.08 8.56
CA GLY A 53 4.38 5.76 8.01
C GLY A 53 4.03 6.98 7.21
N LEU A 54 2.84 7.00 6.64
CA LEU A 54 2.42 8.13 5.85
C LEU A 54 1.87 9.27 6.67
N ASN A 55 1.58 9.01 7.90
CA ASN A 55 0.94 10.00 8.70
C ASN A 55 1.85 10.86 9.45
N GLU A 56 2.92 10.80 9.20
CA GLU A 56 3.73 11.50 9.95
C GLU A 56 3.80 12.80 9.73
N HIS A 57 3.53 13.37 9.82
CA HIS A 57 3.49 14.40 9.61
C HIS A 57 3.52 15.13 10.11
N PRO A 58 3.62 15.38 10.19
CA PRO A 58 3.68 16.24 10.53
C PRO A 58 3.93 16.93 10.61
#